data_f5d01487e049f09512f84aaddbe18bca
#
_entry.id   f5d01487e049f09512f84aaddbe18bca
#
_cell.length_a   1.000
_cell.length_b   1.000
_cell.length_c   1.000
_cell.angle_alpha   90.00
_cell.angle_beta   90.00
_cell.angle_gamma   90.00
#
_symmetry.space_group_name_H-M   'P 1'
#
loop_
_entity.id
_entity.type
_entity.pdbx_description
1 polymer ?
#
loop_
_entity_poly.entity_id
_entity_poly.type
_entity_poly.pdbx_seq_one_letter_code
_entity_poly.pdbx_strand_id
1 'polypeptide(L)'
;MAVTKRSGFTKEFNATAKTIIRARSGDRCEGCNERPATQFHHRQYKSRGGWGNPANGFHVCGFGNAAGCHGIAHTGVGAERGWSVSSGMNPAEQPVMHAALGLVLLDDDGGFEITTGKGWAY
;
A
#
# COMPACT_ATOMS: atom_id res chain seq x y z
N MET A 1 -17.39 3.14 8.55
CA MET A 1 -16.33 3.71 9.38
C MET A 1 -14.97 3.22 8.90
N ALA A 2 -14.06 4.13 8.78
CA ALA A 2 -12.70 3.75 8.38
C ALA A 2 -12.02 3.05 9.54
N VAL A 3 -11.74 1.78 9.37
CA VAL A 3 -11.05 1.00 10.38
C VAL A 3 -9.65 0.72 9.86
N THR A 4 -8.68 1.45 10.39
CA THR A 4 -7.31 1.28 9.99
C THR A 4 -6.54 0.40 10.96
N LYS A 5 -7.09 0.19 12.15
CA LYS A 5 -6.49 -0.69 13.16
C LYS A 5 -7.25 -1.99 13.19
N ARG A 6 -6.51 -3.09 13.10
CA ARG A 6 -7.04 -4.44 13.22
C ARG A 6 -6.32 -5.16 14.34
N SER A 7 -7.02 -6.08 15.01
CA SER A 7 -6.41 -6.93 16.00
C SER A 7 -5.21 -7.67 15.39
N GLY A 8 -4.09 -7.63 16.07
CA GLY A 8 -2.87 -8.28 15.59
C GLY A 8 -1.93 -7.41 14.81
N PHE A 9 -2.30 -6.17 14.51
CA PHE A 9 -1.43 -5.23 13.79
C PHE A 9 -1.07 -4.04 14.68
N THR A 10 0.06 -3.41 14.36
CA THR A 10 0.61 -2.28 15.10
C THR A 10 0.81 -1.12 14.15
N LYS A 11 1.28 0.02 14.65
CA LYS A 11 1.60 1.16 13.79
C LYS A 11 2.70 0.83 12.80
N GLU A 12 3.74 0.11 13.24
CA GLU A 12 4.75 -0.40 12.32
C GLU A 12 4.27 -1.70 11.73
N PHE A 13 4.82 -2.09 10.57
CA PHE A 13 4.52 -3.41 10.00
C PHE A 13 5.22 -4.47 10.87
N ASN A 14 4.45 -5.21 11.64
CA ASN A 14 5.01 -6.29 12.45
C ASN A 14 5.29 -7.52 11.58
N ALA A 15 5.82 -8.58 12.20
CA ALA A 15 6.20 -9.79 11.48
C ALA A 15 5.02 -10.40 10.71
N THR A 16 3.84 -10.42 11.33
CA THR A 16 2.65 -10.96 10.70
C THR A 16 2.29 -10.17 9.45
N ALA A 17 2.27 -8.83 9.56
CA ALA A 17 1.95 -7.97 8.42
C ALA A 17 2.95 -8.16 7.29
N LYS A 18 4.24 -8.21 7.62
CA LYS A 18 5.29 -8.39 6.59
C LYS A 18 5.15 -9.72 5.87
N THR A 19 4.85 -10.79 6.61
CA THR A 19 4.63 -12.10 6.00
C THR A 19 3.48 -12.07 5.01
N ILE A 20 2.37 -11.46 5.40
CA ILE A 20 1.19 -11.35 4.53
C ILE A 20 1.51 -10.52 3.29
N ILE A 21 2.17 -9.38 3.47
CA ILE A 21 2.53 -8.51 2.34
C ILE A 21 3.50 -9.21 1.40
N ARG A 22 4.49 -9.92 1.93
CA ARG A 22 5.44 -10.65 1.08
C ARG A 22 4.77 -11.75 0.28
N ALA A 23 3.80 -12.43 0.86
CA ALA A 23 3.05 -13.45 0.13
C ALA A 23 2.28 -12.83 -1.04
N ARG A 24 1.76 -11.62 -0.84
CA ARG A 24 1.05 -10.90 -1.90
C ARG A 24 2.02 -10.40 -2.98
N SER A 25 3.14 -9.81 -2.58
CA SER A 25 4.07 -9.17 -3.52
C SER A 25 5.00 -10.17 -4.21
N GLY A 26 5.25 -11.32 -3.58
CA GLY A 26 6.29 -12.23 -4.04
C GLY A 26 7.68 -11.61 -3.97
N ASP A 27 7.89 -10.65 -3.08
CA ASP A 27 9.12 -9.89 -2.92
C ASP A 27 9.50 -9.06 -4.15
N ARG A 28 8.55 -8.86 -5.05
CA ARG A 28 8.73 -7.96 -6.20
C ARG A 28 8.05 -6.63 -5.90
N CYS A 29 8.62 -5.56 -6.42
CA CYS A 29 8.05 -4.23 -6.24
C CYS A 29 6.61 -4.19 -6.75
N GLU A 30 5.69 -3.84 -5.88
CA GLU A 30 4.27 -3.76 -6.25
C GLU A 30 3.97 -2.54 -7.10
N GLY A 31 4.87 -1.55 -7.11
CA GLY A 31 4.70 -0.34 -7.90
C GLY A 31 5.14 -0.50 -9.34
N CYS A 32 6.26 -1.16 -9.62
CA CYS A 32 6.77 -1.29 -10.98
C CYS A 32 6.92 -2.73 -11.47
N ASN A 33 6.97 -3.69 -10.57
CA ASN A 33 7.16 -5.10 -10.87
C ASN A 33 8.46 -5.41 -11.63
N GLU A 34 9.39 -4.47 -11.69
CA GLU A 34 10.62 -4.62 -12.43
C GLU A 34 11.83 -4.86 -11.55
N ARG A 35 11.70 -4.63 -10.25
CA ARG A 35 12.79 -4.71 -9.29
C ARG A 35 12.32 -5.44 -8.05
N PRO A 36 13.27 -6.01 -7.28
CA PRO A 36 12.91 -6.54 -5.96
C PRO A 36 12.35 -5.44 -5.08
N ALA A 37 11.38 -5.79 -4.23
CA ALA A 37 10.88 -4.86 -3.23
C ALA A 37 11.87 -4.78 -2.08
N THR A 38 12.10 -3.57 -1.58
CA THR A 38 13.08 -3.33 -0.51
C THR A 38 12.49 -2.62 0.69
N GLN A 39 11.30 -2.02 0.55
CA GLN A 39 10.70 -1.20 1.60
C GLN A 39 9.23 -1.54 1.75
N PHE A 40 8.77 -1.55 3.00
CA PHE A 40 7.33 -1.63 3.31
C PHE A 40 6.83 -0.21 3.51
N HIS A 41 6.04 0.27 2.58
CA HIS A 41 5.56 1.65 2.57
C HIS A 41 4.16 1.72 3.18
N HIS A 42 3.94 2.68 4.09
CA HIS A 42 2.61 2.99 4.61
C HIS A 42 1.88 3.85 3.58
N ARG A 43 0.87 3.32 2.93
CA ARG A 43 0.07 4.09 1.97
C ARG A 43 -0.57 5.30 2.67
N GLN A 44 -1.23 5.07 3.80
CA GLN A 44 -1.63 6.15 4.69
C GLN A 44 -0.51 6.31 5.70
N TYR A 45 0.16 7.46 5.67
CA TYR A 45 1.34 7.70 6.50
C TYR A 45 0.98 7.61 7.97
N LYS A 46 1.92 7.20 8.80
CA LYS A 46 1.71 7.15 10.25
C LYS A 46 1.26 8.50 10.78
N SER A 47 1.80 9.60 10.25
CA SER A 47 1.41 10.95 10.62
C SER A 47 -0.02 11.30 10.22
N ARG A 48 -0.61 10.51 9.34
CA ARG A 48 -2.01 10.68 8.91
C ARG A 48 -2.94 9.68 9.61
N GLY A 49 -2.44 8.98 10.62
CA GLY A 49 -3.21 7.98 11.34
C GLY A 49 -3.08 6.57 10.77
N GLY A 50 -2.16 6.36 9.85
CA GLY A 50 -1.99 5.06 9.21
C GLY A 50 -1.44 4.00 10.15
N TRP A 51 -1.83 2.75 9.92
CA TRP A 51 -1.41 1.59 10.68
C TRP A 51 -0.62 0.64 9.80
N GLY A 52 0.06 -0.30 10.43
CA GLY A 52 0.87 -1.31 9.75
C GLY A 52 0.08 -2.56 9.42
N ASN A 53 -1.12 -2.40 8.90
CA ASN A 53 -1.94 -3.52 8.42
C ASN A 53 -1.71 -3.74 6.92
N PRO A 54 -1.86 -4.96 6.42
CA PRO A 54 -1.52 -5.28 5.02
C PRO A 54 -2.22 -4.42 3.97
N ALA A 55 -3.48 -4.05 4.19
CA ALA A 55 -4.19 -3.19 3.23
C ALA A 55 -3.54 -1.82 3.10
N ASN A 56 -2.86 -1.36 4.15
CA ASN A 56 -2.13 -0.08 4.15
C ASN A 56 -0.68 -0.25 3.72
N GLY A 57 -0.22 -1.47 3.51
CA GLY A 57 1.16 -1.72 3.14
C GLY A 57 1.33 -1.84 1.64
N PHE A 58 2.42 -1.30 1.13
CA PHE A 58 2.79 -1.44 -0.26
C PHE A 58 4.28 -1.76 -0.32
N HIS A 59 4.63 -2.90 -0.89
CA HIS A 59 5.99 -3.41 -0.90
C HIS A 59 6.67 -2.90 -2.17
N VAL A 60 7.63 -2.00 -2.01
CA VAL A 60 8.14 -1.23 -3.14
C VAL A 60 9.67 -1.18 -3.16
N CYS A 61 10.22 -0.87 -4.33
CA CYS A 61 11.64 -0.67 -4.50
C CYS A 61 12.05 0.73 -4.06
N GLY A 62 13.34 0.94 -3.88
CA GLY A 62 13.89 2.23 -3.50
C GLY A 62 14.34 2.28 -2.07
N PHE A 63 14.82 3.43 -1.65
CA PHE A 63 15.32 3.65 -0.30
C PHE A 63 14.80 4.99 0.20
N GLY A 64 14.18 4.98 1.38
CA GLY A 64 13.66 6.18 1.98
C GLY A 64 12.62 6.85 1.09
N ASN A 65 12.46 8.16 1.24
CA ASN A 65 11.39 8.89 0.57
C ASN A 65 11.82 9.56 -0.72
N ALA A 66 13.00 9.24 -1.24
CA ALA A 66 13.57 9.98 -2.37
C ALA A 66 13.97 9.10 -3.55
N ALA A 67 13.88 7.79 -3.44
CA ALA A 67 14.37 6.90 -4.51
C ALA A 67 13.38 5.78 -4.82
N GLY A 68 13.36 5.35 -6.09
CA GLY A 68 12.54 4.25 -6.57
C GLY A 68 11.05 4.51 -6.43
N CYS A 69 10.28 3.45 -6.42
CA CYS A 69 8.82 3.58 -6.27
C CYS A 69 8.44 4.13 -4.90
N HIS A 70 9.24 3.88 -3.86
CA HIS A 70 8.99 4.48 -2.56
C HIS A 70 9.08 6.01 -2.65
N GLY A 71 10.06 6.52 -3.40
CA GLY A 71 10.15 7.96 -3.63
C GLY A 71 8.94 8.49 -4.39
N ILE A 72 8.52 7.79 -5.44
CA ILE A 72 7.35 8.19 -6.22
C ILE A 72 6.09 8.19 -5.35
N ALA A 73 5.98 7.25 -4.42
CA ALA A 73 4.81 7.17 -3.53
C ALA A 73 4.61 8.42 -2.68
N HIS A 74 5.68 9.22 -2.49
CA HIS A 74 5.61 10.45 -1.73
C HIS A 74 5.38 11.68 -2.61
N THR A 75 4.99 11.49 -3.86
CA THR A 75 4.71 12.59 -4.81
C THR A 75 3.23 12.60 -5.18
N GLY A 76 2.83 13.62 -5.94
CA GLY A 76 1.47 13.68 -6.48
C GLY A 76 1.15 12.51 -7.40
N VAL A 77 2.15 11.99 -8.11
CA VAL A 77 1.96 10.80 -8.94
C VAL A 77 1.59 9.61 -8.07
N GLY A 78 2.25 9.45 -6.93
CA GLY A 78 1.91 8.39 -5.99
C GLY A 78 0.49 8.53 -5.47
N ALA A 79 0.06 9.76 -5.18
CA ALA A 79 -1.32 9.99 -4.73
C ALA A 79 -2.32 9.58 -5.80
N GLU A 80 -2.06 9.91 -7.06
CA GLU A 80 -2.93 9.54 -8.16
C GLU A 80 -3.03 8.03 -8.34
N ARG A 81 -1.95 7.31 -8.04
CA ARG A 81 -1.91 5.85 -8.17
C ARG A 81 -2.44 5.13 -6.93
N GLY A 82 -2.86 5.85 -5.90
CA GLY A 82 -3.30 5.25 -4.65
C GLY A 82 -2.16 4.72 -3.81
N TRP A 83 -0.93 5.10 -4.13
CA TRP A 83 0.25 4.73 -3.37
C TRP A 83 0.38 5.55 -2.10
N SER A 84 -0.37 6.65 -1.99
CA SER A 84 -0.56 7.35 -0.74
C SER A 84 -2.04 7.62 -0.53
N VAL A 85 -2.47 7.62 0.73
CA VAL A 85 -3.87 7.74 1.12
C VAL A 85 -4.00 8.86 2.14
N SER A 86 -5.04 9.67 1.98
CA SER A 86 -5.28 10.82 2.85
C SER A 86 -5.76 10.40 4.23
N SER A 87 -5.57 11.28 5.21
CA SER A 87 -6.15 11.12 6.54
C SER A 87 -7.66 10.93 6.43
N GLY A 88 -8.21 10.12 7.31
CA GLY A 88 -9.65 9.92 7.37
C GLY A 88 -10.20 8.92 6.38
N MET A 89 -9.38 8.48 5.40
CA MET A 89 -9.80 7.47 4.44
C MET A 89 -9.35 6.10 4.92
N ASN A 90 -10.09 5.06 4.56
CA ASN A 90 -9.72 3.70 4.88
C ASN A 90 -8.90 3.13 3.72
N PRO A 91 -7.62 2.76 3.92
CA PRO A 91 -6.81 2.23 2.82
C PRO A 91 -7.43 1.02 2.12
N ALA A 92 -8.16 0.17 2.84
CA ALA A 92 -8.81 -1.00 2.24
C ALA A 92 -9.91 -0.61 1.25
N GLU A 93 -10.40 0.62 1.33
CA GLU A 93 -11.48 1.12 0.46
C GLU A 93 -10.95 2.04 -0.63
N GLN A 94 -9.64 2.28 -0.68
CA GLN A 94 -9.04 3.17 -1.67
C GLN A 94 -8.29 2.34 -2.71
N PRO A 95 -8.63 2.49 -3.99
CA PRO A 95 -7.95 1.74 -5.04
C PRO A 95 -6.46 2.05 -5.09
N VAL A 96 -5.68 1.06 -5.50
CA VAL A 96 -4.26 1.23 -5.70
C VAL A 96 -3.87 0.60 -7.03
N MET A 97 -3.00 1.28 -7.75
CA MET A 97 -2.49 0.81 -9.03
C MET A 97 -1.30 -0.12 -8.76
N HIS A 98 -1.55 -1.41 -8.90
CA HIS A 98 -0.57 -2.47 -8.64
C HIS A 98 -0.01 -2.95 -9.96
N ALA A 99 1.32 -2.98 -10.08
CA ALA A 99 1.96 -3.26 -11.37
C ALA A 99 1.61 -4.64 -11.93
N ALA A 100 1.41 -5.62 -11.06
CA ALA A 100 1.11 -6.99 -11.48
C ALA A 100 -0.41 -7.26 -11.54
N LEU A 101 -1.19 -6.64 -10.67
CA LEU A 101 -2.60 -6.98 -10.50
C LEU A 101 -3.56 -5.99 -11.17
N GLY A 102 -3.07 -4.80 -11.53
CA GLY A 102 -3.91 -3.75 -12.04
C GLY A 102 -4.47 -2.87 -10.93
N LEU A 103 -5.61 -2.25 -11.18
CA LEU A 103 -6.24 -1.38 -10.19
C LEU A 103 -7.06 -2.24 -9.24
N VAL A 104 -6.68 -2.25 -7.97
CA VAL A 104 -7.23 -3.19 -7.00
C VAL A 104 -7.50 -2.53 -5.66
N LEU A 105 -8.37 -3.17 -4.88
CA LEU A 105 -8.53 -2.89 -3.46
C LEU A 105 -7.79 -4.00 -2.71
N LEU A 106 -6.95 -3.62 -1.76
CA LEU A 106 -6.17 -4.58 -0.97
C LEU A 106 -6.89 -4.85 0.35
N ASP A 107 -6.77 -6.08 0.86
CA ASP A 107 -7.32 -6.41 2.17
C ASP A 107 -6.22 -6.83 3.15
N ASP A 108 -6.60 -7.06 4.40
CA ASP A 108 -5.65 -7.38 5.45
C ASP A 108 -5.26 -8.86 5.50
N ASP A 109 -5.86 -9.67 4.66
CA ASP A 109 -5.53 -11.09 4.57
C ASP A 109 -4.56 -11.38 3.43
N GLY A 110 -4.11 -10.34 2.75
CA GLY A 110 -3.20 -10.47 1.62
C GLY A 110 -3.91 -10.68 0.29
N GLY A 111 -5.24 -10.58 0.29
CA GLY A 111 -6.01 -10.68 -0.92
C GLY A 111 -6.23 -9.35 -1.59
N PHE A 112 -6.94 -9.38 -2.69
CA PHE A 112 -7.27 -8.18 -3.43
C PHE A 112 -8.56 -8.38 -4.21
N GLU A 113 -9.17 -7.26 -4.57
CA GLU A 113 -10.38 -7.25 -5.39
C GLU A 113 -10.11 -6.32 -6.57
N ILE A 114 -10.31 -6.81 -7.78
CA ILE A 114 -10.13 -5.98 -8.99
C ILE A 114 -11.26 -4.97 -9.03
N THR A 115 -10.92 -3.71 -9.28
CA THR A 115 -11.90 -2.64 -9.39
C THR A 115 -11.80 -2.00 -10.77
N THR A 116 -12.90 -1.38 -11.18
CA THR A 116 -12.95 -0.71 -12.49
C THR A 116 -12.44 0.72 -12.45
N GLY A 117 -12.06 1.19 -11.27
CA GLY A 117 -11.70 2.60 -11.09
C GLY A 117 -12.89 3.50 -10.92
N LYS A 118 -14.09 2.98 -10.91
CA LYS A 118 -15.29 3.78 -10.71
C LYS A 118 -15.26 4.38 -9.30
N GLY A 119 -15.44 5.67 -9.21
CA GLY A 119 -15.26 6.39 -7.96
C GLY A 119 -13.84 6.84 -7.70
N TRP A 120 -12.92 6.48 -8.55
CA TRP A 120 -11.54 6.94 -8.50
C TRP A 120 -11.46 8.33 -9.10
N ALA A 121 -10.97 9.27 -8.34
CA ALA A 121 -10.86 10.66 -8.81
C ALA A 121 -9.41 10.96 -9.15
N TYR A 122 -9.17 11.21 -10.39
CA TYR A 122 -7.85 11.64 -10.83
C TYR A 122 -7.90 12.29 -12.18
#